data_3ae7336be1bbd98092123f5ac399811a
#
_entry.id   3ae7336be1bbd98092123f5ac399811a
#
_cell.length_a   1.000
_cell.length_b   1.000
_cell.length_c   1.000
_cell.angle_alpha   90.00
_cell.angle_beta   90.00
_cell.angle_gamma   90.00
#
_symmetry.space_group_name_H-M   'P 1'
#
loop_
_entity.id
_entity.type
_entity.pdbx_description
1 polymer ?
#
loop_
_entity_poly.entity_id
_entity_poly.type
_entity_poly.pdbx_seq_one_letter_code
_entity_poly.pdbx_strand_id
1 'polypeptide(L)'
;MFLTLPNSSALLPALVLASSLVMPAGSANAAVAGCEDTTTDTYGDYHRSGWNHLAEYPQGRQKMIIASDSQGFRYMSQRFDEYQEEVDSAGWHKTAPVYEAIARERDEPYHVPVVINGDITEFGHGDERRAVQKMFRKMAAGVGGPLMLPGLGNHDYDNNVNDCGNNGCARDAVCDHIAWVKALGPVNAFDYRYENDTHEGSLSYSVTVGRVRIIQLNNEPTYERQWSTGGGWSFKPKRHFAINRSLDWLARQLEEAQAQGETVIVNMHKDSEWQDMDIRYDAFPQLLEKHGVVAVFSGHTHWNVGKYHQGFGSVPNFKTGALNAGTYLRLTFDWPAQQLLVDEVSMDGHFNKTHVVELKPSAA
;
A
#
# COMPACT_ATOMS: atom_id res chain seq x y z
N MET A 1 23.39 -74.64 20.64
CA MET A 1 23.13 -73.57 21.61
C MET A 1 23.83 -72.33 21.06
N PHE A 2 23.13 -71.61 20.17
CA PHE A 2 23.63 -70.40 19.54
C PHE A 2 22.78 -69.21 20.04
N LEU A 3 23.44 -68.29 20.75
CA LEU A 3 22.88 -67.03 21.23
C LEU A 3 22.96 -65.97 20.12
N THR A 4 21.84 -65.50 19.67
CA THR A 4 21.74 -64.33 18.76
C THR A 4 21.54 -63.06 19.60
N LEU A 5 22.45 -62.09 19.42
CA LEU A 5 22.33 -60.74 19.98
C LEU A 5 21.45 -59.84 19.06
N PRO A 6 20.66 -58.96 19.59
CA PRO A 6 19.86 -58.03 18.77
C PRO A 6 20.70 -56.80 18.39
N ASN A 7 20.59 -56.45 17.10
CA ASN A 7 21.07 -55.17 16.55
C ASN A 7 20.18 -54.02 16.99
N SER A 8 20.71 -53.12 17.79
CA SER A 8 20.10 -51.85 18.12
C SER A 8 20.64 -50.78 17.16
N SER A 9 19.83 -50.39 16.16
CA SER A 9 20.08 -49.27 15.30
C SER A 9 19.67 -47.96 16.05
N ALA A 10 20.65 -47.23 16.52
CA ALA A 10 20.45 -45.92 17.08
C ALA A 10 20.21 -44.88 15.96
N LEU A 11 19.00 -44.36 15.87
CA LEU A 11 18.68 -43.20 15.06
C LEU A 11 19.20 -41.92 15.76
N LEU A 12 20.20 -41.32 15.17
CA LEU A 12 20.64 -39.96 15.55
C LEU A 12 19.63 -38.94 15.07
N PRO A 13 19.16 -38.02 15.91
CA PRO A 13 18.33 -36.93 15.46
C PRO A 13 19.19 -35.91 14.68
N ALA A 14 18.78 -35.61 13.45
CA ALA A 14 19.36 -34.53 12.67
C ALA A 14 19.05 -33.22 13.33
N LEU A 15 20.08 -32.56 13.85
CA LEU A 15 20.03 -31.20 14.38
C LEU A 15 19.89 -30.25 13.19
N VAL A 16 18.67 -29.77 12.91
CA VAL A 16 18.43 -28.66 11.97
C VAL A 16 18.90 -27.39 12.67
N LEU A 17 20.11 -26.96 12.34
CA LEU A 17 20.58 -25.60 12.67
C LEU A 17 19.78 -24.61 11.83
N ALA A 18 18.76 -24.01 12.44
CA ALA A 18 18.16 -22.81 11.93
C ALA A 18 19.20 -21.68 12.05
N SER A 19 19.88 -21.38 10.95
CA SER A 19 20.68 -20.18 10.83
C SER A 19 19.74 -18.98 10.77
N SER A 20 19.50 -18.34 11.92
CA SER A 20 18.92 -17.02 11.98
C SER A 20 19.90 -16.06 11.26
N LEU A 21 19.57 -15.70 10.03
CA LEU A 21 20.17 -14.56 9.34
C LEU A 21 19.83 -13.31 10.17
N VAL A 22 20.74 -12.93 11.04
CA VAL A 22 20.76 -11.59 11.62
C VAL A 22 21.11 -10.65 10.48
N MET A 23 20.08 -10.08 9.85
CA MET A 23 20.28 -8.97 8.93
C MET A 23 20.95 -7.84 9.71
N PRO A 24 22.02 -7.22 9.19
CA PRO A 24 22.61 -6.06 9.82
C PRO A 24 21.51 -5.00 9.93
N ALA A 25 21.37 -4.39 11.10
CA ALA A 25 20.50 -3.24 11.30
C ALA A 25 20.95 -2.14 10.32
N GLY A 26 20.29 -2.08 9.15
CA GLY A 26 20.50 -1.04 8.17
C GLY A 26 20.24 0.29 8.86
N SER A 27 21.22 1.19 8.79
CA SER A 27 21.11 2.54 9.33
C SER A 27 19.83 3.18 8.82
N ALA A 28 18.95 3.54 9.75
CA ALA A 28 17.84 4.43 9.47
C ALA A 28 18.41 5.67 8.77
N ASN A 29 17.79 6.09 7.65
CA ASN A 29 18.05 7.35 6.94
C ASN A 29 19.28 7.43 6.03
N ALA A 30 19.53 6.44 5.18
CA ALA A 30 20.28 6.78 3.97
C ALA A 30 19.37 7.66 3.10
N ALA A 31 19.79 8.92 2.90
CA ALA A 31 19.09 9.84 1.99
C ALA A 31 18.86 9.13 0.64
N VAL A 32 17.67 9.26 0.08
CA VAL A 32 17.40 8.70 -1.25
C VAL A 32 18.25 9.47 -2.25
N ALA A 33 19.11 8.76 -2.98
CA ALA A 33 19.95 9.38 -4.00
C ALA A 33 19.07 10.17 -4.98
N GLY A 34 19.46 11.41 -5.29
CA GLY A 34 18.68 12.33 -6.12
C GLY A 34 17.55 13.07 -5.40
N CYS A 35 17.32 12.78 -4.11
CA CYS A 35 16.30 13.41 -3.27
C CYS A 35 16.88 14.13 -2.05
N GLU A 36 18.17 14.47 -2.07
CA GLU A 36 18.89 15.04 -0.92
C GLU A 36 18.30 16.39 -0.46
N ASP A 37 17.68 17.11 -1.41
CA ASP A 37 17.04 18.39 -1.16
C ASP A 37 15.62 18.29 -0.59
N THR A 38 15.12 17.07 -0.40
CA THR A 38 13.76 16.82 0.01
C THR A 38 13.73 16.49 1.50
N THR A 39 12.84 17.16 2.24
CA THR A 39 12.58 16.79 3.62
C THR A 39 11.72 15.54 3.64
N THR A 40 12.35 14.37 3.74
CA THR A 40 11.66 13.10 3.96
C THR A 40 11.63 12.83 5.46
N ASP A 41 10.52 12.30 5.95
CA ASP A 41 10.43 11.92 7.36
C ASP A 41 11.05 10.54 7.62
N THR A 42 11.37 10.27 8.87
CA THR A 42 11.93 8.99 9.29
C THR A 42 10.84 7.97 9.53
N TYR A 43 10.55 7.16 8.52
CA TYR A 43 9.54 6.10 8.61
C TYR A 43 10.06 4.82 9.28
N GLY A 44 11.39 4.61 9.30
CA GLY A 44 11.99 3.31 9.55
C GLY A 44 11.72 2.68 10.93
N ASP A 45 11.54 3.47 11.98
CA ASP A 45 11.49 2.91 13.33
C ASP A 45 10.13 2.29 13.67
N TYR A 46 9.03 2.91 13.27
CA TYR A 46 7.72 2.34 13.53
C TYR A 46 7.30 1.30 12.49
N HIS A 47 7.81 1.34 11.26
CA HIS A 47 7.57 0.26 10.29
C HIS A 47 8.23 -1.05 10.71
N ARG A 48 9.48 -1.00 11.22
CA ARG A 48 10.15 -2.20 11.73
C ARG A 48 9.40 -2.86 12.88
N SER A 49 8.84 -2.09 13.79
CA SER A 49 8.03 -2.63 14.88
C SER A 49 6.76 -3.29 14.36
N GLY A 50 6.12 -2.72 13.32
CA GLY A 50 4.92 -3.27 12.68
C GLY A 50 5.12 -4.69 12.12
N TRP A 51 6.26 -4.97 11.47
CA TRP A 51 6.57 -6.30 10.95
C TRP A 51 6.71 -7.37 12.02
N ASN A 52 7.28 -7.04 13.18
CA ASN A 52 7.54 -7.99 14.26
C ASN A 52 6.27 -8.58 14.88
N HIS A 53 5.12 -7.94 14.68
CA HIS A 53 3.85 -8.35 15.25
C HIS A 53 2.89 -9.02 14.26
N LEU A 54 3.30 -9.19 13.00
CA LEU A 54 2.49 -9.84 11.96
C LEU A 54 2.62 -11.37 11.93
N ALA A 55 3.43 -11.96 12.84
CA ALA A 55 3.83 -13.35 12.76
C ALA A 55 2.72 -14.35 13.07
N GLU A 56 1.74 -13.98 13.87
CA GLU A 56 0.68 -14.89 14.30
C GLU A 56 -0.70 -14.22 14.26
N TYR A 57 -1.63 -14.83 13.53
CA TYR A 57 -3.03 -14.41 13.49
C TYR A 57 -3.90 -15.39 14.24
N PRO A 58 -4.69 -14.95 15.23
CA PRO A 58 -5.50 -15.84 16.03
C PRO A 58 -6.56 -16.54 15.16
N GLN A 59 -6.81 -17.81 15.45
CA GLN A 59 -7.88 -18.60 14.83
C GLN A 59 -7.82 -18.70 13.30
N GLY A 60 -6.66 -18.50 12.70
CA GLY A 60 -6.50 -18.55 11.24
C GLY A 60 -7.18 -17.40 10.49
N ARG A 61 -7.42 -16.28 11.14
CA ARG A 61 -7.97 -15.06 10.53
C ARG A 61 -6.91 -13.97 10.47
N GLN A 62 -6.76 -13.39 9.29
CA GLN A 62 -5.82 -12.29 9.05
C GLN A 62 -6.60 -11.02 8.68
N LYS A 63 -6.37 -9.94 9.41
CA LYS A 63 -7.01 -8.64 9.15
C LYS A 63 -6.06 -7.67 8.45
N MET A 64 -6.60 -6.77 7.65
CA MET A 64 -5.93 -5.57 7.15
C MET A 64 -6.95 -4.48 6.83
N ILE A 65 -6.47 -3.25 6.67
CA ILE A 65 -7.29 -2.11 6.29
C ILE A 65 -6.81 -1.61 4.94
N ILE A 66 -7.76 -1.30 4.08
CA ILE A 66 -7.51 -0.60 2.82
C ILE A 66 -8.24 0.75 2.89
N ALA A 67 -7.47 1.81 2.68
CA ALA A 67 -7.95 3.18 2.69
C ALA A 67 -7.34 3.97 1.54
N SER A 68 -7.80 5.18 1.31
CA SER A 68 -7.27 6.11 0.32
C SER A 68 -7.71 7.54 0.59
N ASP A 69 -7.26 8.48 -0.23
CA ASP A 69 -7.81 9.82 -0.31
C ASP A 69 -7.86 10.50 1.07
N SER A 70 -6.73 10.49 1.77
CA SER A 70 -6.57 11.23 3.02
C SER A 70 -6.48 12.74 2.77
N GLN A 71 -5.85 13.14 1.66
CA GLN A 71 -5.76 14.51 1.14
C GLN A 71 -5.72 15.54 2.27
N GLY A 72 -4.64 15.59 3.01
CA GLY A 72 -4.49 16.18 4.34
C GLY A 72 -5.23 17.48 4.66
N PHE A 73 -5.52 18.31 3.65
CA PHE A 73 -6.27 19.55 3.81
C PHE A 73 -7.70 19.48 3.31
N ARG A 74 -8.09 18.41 2.64
CA ARG A 74 -9.47 18.22 2.16
C ARG A 74 -10.32 17.57 3.25
N TYR A 75 -11.56 18.00 3.37
CA TYR A 75 -12.53 17.43 4.31
C TYR A 75 -13.95 17.61 3.81
N MET A 76 -14.86 16.82 4.37
CA MET A 76 -16.27 16.91 4.11
C MET A 76 -16.92 17.89 5.07
N SER A 77 -17.63 18.90 4.55
CA SER A 77 -18.50 19.78 5.31
C SER A 77 -19.95 19.55 4.94
N GLN A 78 -20.83 19.74 5.90
CA GLN A 78 -22.27 19.71 5.66
C GLN A 78 -22.79 21.17 5.64
N ARG A 79 -23.30 21.58 4.47
CA ARG A 79 -23.96 22.85 4.29
C ARG A 79 -25.35 22.61 3.72
N PHE A 80 -26.39 23.12 4.39
CA PHE A 80 -27.78 23.10 3.88
C PHE A 80 -28.27 21.70 3.47
N ASP A 81 -27.95 20.68 4.28
CA ASP A 81 -28.29 19.27 4.04
C ASP A 81 -27.54 18.59 2.86
N GLU A 82 -26.59 19.28 2.25
CA GLU A 82 -25.68 18.73 1.24
C GLU A 82 -24.27 18.59 1.79
N TYR A 83 -23.62 17.46 1.43
CA TYR A 83 -22.20 17.28 1.70
C TYR A 83 -21.38 17.91 0.58
N GLN A 84 -20.42 18.75 0.95
CA GLN A 84 -19.49 19.41 0.03
C GLN A 84 -18.05 19.15 0.48
N GLU A 85 -17.18 18.95 -0.49
CA GLU A 85 -15.75 18.92 -0.22
C GLU A 85 -15.21 20.34 -0.08
N GLU A 86 -14.44 20.55 0.98
CA GLU A 86 -13.74 21.81 1.24
C GLU A 86 -12.24 21.56 1.42
N VAL A 87 -11.43 22.53 1.04
CA VAL A 87 -9.97 22.49 1.19
C VAL A 87 -9.53 23.63 2.09
N ASP A 88 -8.98 23.29 3.25
CA ASP A 88 -8.46 24.23 4.23
C ASP A 88 -7.23 23.64 4.92
N SER A 89 -6.24 24.47 5.21
CA SER A 89 -5.02 24.05 5.94
C SER A 89 -5.28 23.43 7.32
N ALA A 90 -6.45 23.66 7.91
CA ALA A 90 -6.91 23.02 9.14
C ALA A 90 -7.70 21.71 8.89
N GLY A 91 -7.95 21.31 7.64
CA GLY A 91 -8.79 20.17 7.26
C GLY A 91 -8.33 18.85 7.88
N TRP A 92 -7.02 18.66 8.06
CA TRP A 92 -6.46 17.48 8.70
C TRP A 92 -6.97 17.23 10.14
N HIS A 93 -7.37 18.27 10.87
CA HIS A 93 -8.00 18.12 12.18
C HIS A 93 -9.40 17.51 12.06
N LYS A 94 -10.10 17.76 10.95
CA LYS A 94 -11.43 17.26 10.71
C LYS A 94 -11.44 15.80 10.27
N THR A 95 -10.34 15.36 9.68
CA THR A 95 -10.14 13.94 9.31
C THR A 95 -9.54 13.12 10.47
N ALA A 96 -9.06 13.73 11.55
CA ALA A 96 -8.47 13.03 12.69
C ALA A 96 -9.33 11.87 13.24
N PRO A 97 -10.67 11.99 13.36
CA PRO A 97 -11.50 10.91 13.89
C PRO A 97 -11.42 9.59 13.10
N VAL A 98 -11.26 9.63 11.77
CA VAL A 98 -11.14 8.39 10.98
C VAL A 98 -9.84 7.67 11.26
N TYR A 99 -8.73 8.42 11.45
CA TYR A 99 -7.45 7.82 11.85
C TYR A 99 -7.52 7.19 13.24
N GLU A 100 -8.27 7.82 14.16
CA GLU A 100 -8.53 7.26 15.48
C GLU A 100 -9.41 6.00 15.41
N ALA A 101 -10.38 5.95 14.49
CA ALA A 101 -11.16 4.75 14.23
C ALA A 101 -10.27 3.60 13.73
N ILE A 102 -9.41 3.86 12.74
CA ILE A 102 -8.44 2.90 12.24
C ILE A 102 -7.51 2.42 13.37
N ALA A 103 -7.06 3.33 14.24
CA ALA A 103 -6.22 2.96 15.37
C ALA A 103 -6.93 2.00 16.36
N ARG A 104 -8.26 2.13 16.51
CA ARG A 104 -9.06 1.21 17.36
C ARG A 104 -9.29 -0.16 16.73
N GLU A 105 -9.15 -0.30 15.40
CA GLU A 105 -9.25 -1.61 14.72
C GLU A 105 -8.11 -2.58 15.07
N ARG A 106 -7.10 -2.12 15.79
CA ARG A 106 -6.00 -2.97 16.22
C ARG A 106 -6.48 -3.91 17.31
N ASP A 107 -6.51 -5.19 17.01
CA ASP A 107 -6.65 -6.21 18.02
C ASP A 107 -5.28 -6.40 18.67
N GLU A 108 -5.09 -5.97 19.93
CA GLU A 108 -3.89 -6.34 20.68
C GLU A 108 -3.89 -7.86 20.93
N PRO A 109 -2.74 -8.53 20.78
CA PRO A 109 -1.39 -8.05 20.47
C PRO A 109 -1.07 -7.94 18.96
N TYR A 110 -2.04 -8.03 18.10
CA TYR A 110 -1.85 -8.11 16.64
C TYR A 110 -1.98 -6.75 15.98
N HIS A 111 -1.03 -6.45 15.09
CA HIS A 111 -1.09 -5.23 14.30
C HIS A 111 -1.78 -5.49 12.98
N VAL A 112 -2.78 -4.69 12.70
CA VAL A 112 -3.49 -4.68 11.45
C VAL A 112 -2.74 -3.77 10.48
N PRO A 113 -2.18 -4.28 9.36
CA PRO A 113 -1.54 -3.44 8.37
C PRO A 113 -2.58 -2.54 7.68
N VAL A 114 -2.14 -1.34 7.29
CA VAL A 114 -2.97 -0.35 6.60
C VAL A 114 -2.37 -0.05 5.25
N VAL A 115 -3.11 -0.27 4.20
CA VAL A 115 -2.76 0.10 2.81
C VAL A 115 -3.44 1.42 2.48
N ILE A 116 -2.72 2.37 1.92
CA ILE A 116 -3.26 3.65 1.46
C ILE A 116 -3.13 3.74 -0.05
N ASN A 117 -4.24 3.69 -0.75
CA ASN A 117 -4.31 3.64 -2.22
C ASN A 117 -4.15 5.00 -2.90
N GLY A 118 -3.21 5.82 -2.42
CA GLY A 118 -2.90 7.11 -3.03
C GLY A 118 -3.76 8.27 -2.55
N ASP A 119 -3.51 9.44 -3.12
CA ASP A 119 -4.03 10.74 -2.72
C ASP A 119 -3.87 10.98 -1.21
N ILE A 120 -2.64 10.74 -0.75
CA ILE A 120 -2.26 11.01 0.64
C ILE A 120 -2.32 12.51 0.91
N THR A 121 -1.94 13.31 -0.10
CA THR A 121 -1.96 14.77 -0.05
C THR A 121 -2.91 15.34 -1.10
N GLU A 122 -3.36 16.58 -0.89
CA GLU A 122 -4.17 17.33 -1.86
C GLU A 122 -3.29 17.97 -2.95
N PHE A 123 -2.16 18.55 -2.54
CA PHE A 123 -1.30 19.34 -3.43
C PHE A 123 0.16 18.86 -3.47
N GLY A 124 0.49 17.75 -2.84
CA GLY A 124 1.86 17.26 -2.73
C GLY A 124 2.79 18.16 -1.91
N HIS A 125 2.29 19.15 -1.18
CA HIS A 125 3.08 20.10 -0.42
C HIS A 125 3.74 19.47 0.81
N GLY A 126 4.94 19.96 1.17
CA GLY A 126 5.68 19.44 2.32
C GLY A 126 4.94 19.58 3.64
N ASP A 127 4.20 20.68 3.84
CA ASP A 127 3.42 20.92 5.07
C ASP A 127 2.27 19.93 5.20
N GLU A 128 1.61 19.65 4.10
CA GLU A 128 0.52 18.71 3.99
C GLU A 128 1.01 17.28 4.27
N ARG A 129 2.09 16.84 3.64
CA ARG A 129 2.71 15.55 3.92
C ARG A 129 3.08 15.40 5.40
N ARG A 130 3.70 16.43 6.00
CA ARG A 130 4.02 16.42 7.43
C ARG A 130 2.80 16.32 8.34
N ALA A 131 1.67 16.95 7.94
CA ALA A 131 0.41 16.83 8.67
C ALA A 131 -0.11 15.38 8.65
N VAL A 132 -0.14 14.76 7.47
CA VAL A 132 -0.56 13.37 7.29
C VAL A 132 0.38 12.41 8.04
N GLN A 133 1.69 12.59 7.92
CA GLN A 133 2.68 11.80 8.66
C GLN A 133 2.47 11.88 10.18
N LYS A 134 2.15 13.06 10.69
CA LYS A 134 1.82 13.26 12.10
C LYS A 134 0.57 12.47 12.54
N MET A 135 -0.42 12.38 11.67
CA MET A 135 -1.60 11.55 11.92
C MET A 135 -1.23 10.06 11.96
N PHE A 136 -0.43 9.59 11.01
CA PHE A 136 0.05 8.21 11.00
C PHE A 136 0.89 7.87 12.25
N ARG A 137 1.71 8.79 12.73
CA ARG A 137 2.44 8.61 14.00
C ARG A 137 1.51 8.46 15.19
N LYS A 138 0.41 9.19 15.24
CA LYS A 138 -0.60 9.00 16.30
C LYS A 138 -1.21 7.61 16.27
N MET A 139 -1.49 7.06 15.10
CA MET A 139 -1.95 5.68 14.97
C MET A 139 -0.86 4.67 15.38
N ALA A 140 0.40 5.03 15.21
CA ALA A 140 1.55 4.23 15.60
C ALA A 140 1.90 4.35 17.09
N ALA A 141 1.36 5.33 17.81
CA ALA A 141 1.66 5.54 19.24
C ALA A 141 1.10 4.37 20.07
N GLY A 142 2.00 3.57 20.60
CA GLY A 142 1.75 2.35 21.35
C GLY A 142 2.80 1.29 21.03
N VAL A 143 2.78 0.16 21.69
CA VAL A 143 3.73 -0.92 21.45
C VAL A 143 3.51 -1.45 20.02
N GLY A 144 4.38 -1.04 19.10
CA GLY A 144 4.35 -1.39 17.68
C GLY A 144 3.23 -0.69 16.89
N GLY A 145 3.59 0.30 16.08
CA GLY A 145 2.66 0.96 15.16
C GLY A 145 2.18 0.05 14.04
N PRO A 146 1.08 0.42 13.34
CA PRO A 146 0.63 -0.31 12.17
C PRO A 146 1.70 -0.27 11.09
N LEU A 147 1.85 -1.36 10.36
CA LEU A 147 2.53 -1.34 9.09
C LEU A 147 1.70 -0.51 8.11
N MET A 148 2.24 0.62 7.66
CA MET A 148 1.59 1.51 6.71
C MET A 148 2.21 1.29 5.34
N LEU A 149 1.39 0.92 4.36
CA LEU A 149 1.78 0.63 2.98
C LEU A 149 1.26 1.75 2.07
N PRO A 150 2.12 2.73 1.66
CA PRO A 150 1.70 3.91 0.93
C PRO A 150 1.49 3.62 -0.55
N GLY A 151 0.47 4.21 -1.16
CA GLY A 151 0.32 4.37 -2.60
C GLY A 151 0.53 5.81 -3.03
N LEU A 152 0.57 6.04 -4.33
CA LEU A 152 0.53 7.37 -4.94
C LEU A 152 -0.71 7.50 -5.81
N GLY A 153 -1.38 8.65 -5.70
CA GLY A 153 -2.48 9.04 -6.56
C GLY A 153 -2.16 10.30 -7.36
N ASN A 154 -3.15 10.82 -8.08
CA ASN A 154 -2.93 11.98 -8.94
C ASN A 154 -2.71 13.28 -8.17
N HIS A 155 -3.35 13.47 -7.02
CA HIS A 155 -3.14 14.66 -6.18
C HIS A 155 -1.77 14.67 -5.51
N ASP A 156 -1.15 13.52 -5.27
CA ASP A 156 0.19 13.48 -4.68
C ASP A 156 1.24 14.09 -5.60
N TYR A 157 1.18 13.84 -6.92
CA TYR A 157 2.22 14.34 -7.82
C TYR A 157 1.77 14.66 -9.26
N ASP A 158 0.89 13.89 -9.90
CA ASP A 158 0.53 14.06 -11.31
C ASP A 158 -0.10 15.42 -11.60
N ASN A 159 -1.07 15.82 -10.80
CA ASN A 159 -1.72 17.12 -10.91
C ASN A 159 -0.77 18.30 -10.66
N ASN A 160 0.37 18.04 -9.97
CA ASN A 160 1.35 19.04 -9.60
C ASN A 160 2.52 19.17 -10.61
N VAL A 161 2.54 18.32 -11.64
CA VAL A 161 3.52 18.45 -12.73
C VAL A 161 3.15 19.65 -13.60
N ASN A 162 4.07 20.60 -13.73
CA ASN A 162 3.94 21.93 -14.38
C ASN A 162 3.07 22.94 -13.64
N ASP A 163 2.59 22.63 -12.44
CA ASP A 163 1.81 23.55 -11.61
C ASP A 163 2.67 24.16 -10.49
N CYS A 164 3.31 23.35 -9.70
CA CYS A 164 4.19 23.78 -8.63
C CYS A 164 5.57 24.25 -9.16
N GLY A 165 6.11 25.32 -8.58
CA GLY A 165 7.36 25.94 -9.03
C GLY A 165 8.49 24.92 -9.27
N ASN A 166 8.96 24.82 -10.51
CA ASN A 166 9.98 23.88 -10.97
C ASN A 166 9.68 22.42 -10.61
N ASN A 167 8.42 22.03 -10.63
CA ASN A 167 7.93 20.69 -10.28
C ASN A 167 8.33 20.22 -8.86
N GLY A 168 8.56 21.16 -7.95
CA GLY A 168 9.05 20.87 -6.61
C GLY A 168 8.11 19.98 -5.81
N CYS A 169 6.80 20.18 -5.92
CA CYS A 169 5.80 19.39 -5.20
C CYS A 169 5.77 17.94 -5.69
N ALA A 170 5.71 17.73 -7.01
CA ALA A 170 5.74 16.40 -7.61
C ALA A 170 7.04 15.65 -7.26
N ARG A 171 8.19 16.34 -7.32
CA ARG A 171 9.48 15.78 -6.86
C ARG A 171 9.40 15.32 -5.42
N ASP A 172 8.94 16.21 -4.53
CA ASP A 172 8.95 15.96 -3.09
C ASP A 172 8.03 14.80 -2.71
N ALA A 173 6.86 14.70 -3.34
CA ALA A 173 5.94 13.60 -3.12
C ALA A 173 6.53 12.26 -3.60
N VAL A 174 7.13 12.22 -4.79
CA VAL A 174 7.77 11.00 -5.30
C VAL A 174 8.99 10.61 -4.46
N CYS A 175 9.82 11.57 -4.07
CA CYS A 175 10.97 11.32 -3.19
C CYS A 175 10.54 10.79 -1.81
N ASP A 176 9.48 11.33 -1.24
CA ASP A 176 8.93 10.87 0.03
C ASP A 176 8.38 9.43 -0.08
N HIS A 177 7.67 9.13 -1.17
CA HIS A 177 7.20 7.77 -1.44
C HIS A 177 8.36 6.77 -1.57
N ILE A 178 9.40 7.12 -2.33
CA ILE A 178 10.59 6.26 -2.47
C ILE A 178 11.25 6.01 -1.11
N ALA A 179 11.40 7.06 -0.30
CA ALA A 179 11.96 6.95 1.04
C ALA A 179 11.10 6.05 1.93
N TRP A 180 9.78 6.22 1.87
CA TRP A 180 8.84 5.42 2.65
C TRP A 180 8.90 3.94 2.26
N VAL A 181 8.79 3.60 0.96
CA VAL A 181 8.85 2.21 0.49
C VAL A 181 10.19 1.56 0.87
N LYS A 182 11.32 2.27 0.72
CA LYS A 182 12.63 1.78 1.15
C LYS A 182 12.75 1.55 2.66
N ALA A 183 12.00 2.30 3.45
CA ALA A 183 11.97 2.17 4.91
C ALA A 183 11.03 1.08 5.41
N LEU A 184 10.13 0.53 4.58
CA LEU A 184 9.18 -0.51 4.97
C LEU A 184 9.87 -1.77 5.54
N GLY A 185 11.07 -2.08 5.11
CA GLY A 185 11.77 -3.30 5.48
C GLY A 185 11.68 -4.35 4.36
N PRO A 186 11.25 -5.59 4.63
CA PRO A 186 11.25 -6.63 3.61
C PRO A 186 10.12 -6.41 2.59
N VAL A 187 10.42 -5.75 1.49
CA VAL A 187 9.57 -5.72 0.29
C VAL A 187 9.98 -6.85 -0.64
N ASN A 188 9.03 -7.48 -1.32
CA ASN A 188 9.33 -8.52 -2.30
C ASN A 188 9.96 -7.92 -3.55
N ALA A 189 9.40 -6.80 -4.03
CA ALA A 189 9.92 -6.05 -5.17
C ALA A 189 9.52 -4.57 -5.07
N PHE A 190 10.35 -3.70 -5.62
CA PHE A 190 10.06 -2.28 -5.83
C PHE A 190 10.54 -1.89 -7.23
N ASP A 191 9.63 -1.46 -8.08
CA ASP A 191 9.91 -1.04 -9.46
C ASP A 191 10.44 0.38 -9.47
N TYR A 192 11.69 0.53 -9.05
CA TYR A 192 12.37 1.80 -8.95
C TYR A 192 13.87 1.65 -9.11
N ARG A 193 14.46 2.56 -9.89
CA ARG A 193 15.91 2.77 -9.96
C ARG A 193 16.26 4.24 -10.05
N TYR A 194 17.46 4.59 -9.62
CA TYR A 194 18.05 5.91 -9.83
C TYR A 194 19.39 5.74 -10.55
N GLU A 195 19.47 6.29 -11.73
CA GLU A 195 20.64 6.20 -12.58
C GLU A 195 20.75 7.45 -13.47
N ASN A 196 21.95 7.96 -13.67
CA ASN A 196 22.22 9.13 -14.54
C ASN A 196 21.28 10.32 -14.25
N ASP A 197 21.15 10.69 -12.98
CA ASP A 197 20.27 11.76 -12.50
C ASP A 197 18.78 11.57 -12.85
N THR A 198 18.36 10.32 -13.10
CA THR A 198 16.99 9.97 -13.44
C THR A 198 16.42 8.99 -12.42
N HIS A 199 15.27 9.35 -11.86
CA HIS A 199 14.39 8.45 -11.12
C HIS A 199 13.50 7.74 -12.13
N GLU A 200 13.56 6.42 -12.20
CA GLU A 200 12.86 5.64 -13.21
C GLU A 200 12.16 4.42 -12.61
N GLY A 201 11.02 4.04 -13.17
CA GLY A 201 10.19 2.90 -12.82
C GLY A 201 8.74 3.28 -12.63
N SER A 202 7.87 2.32 -12.41
CA SER A 202 6.46 2.58 -12.13
C SER A 202 6.20 3.03 -10.70
N LEU A 203 7.18 2.96 -9.80
CA LEU A 203 7.08 3.17 -8.35
C LEU A 203 6.13 2.19 -7.65
N SER A 204 5.71 1.14 -8.34
CA SER A 204 4.91 0.06 -7.79
C SER A 204 5.77 -0.87 -6.94
N TYR A 205 5.18 -1.43 -5.89
CA TYR A 205 5.90 -2.38 -5.04
C TYR A 205 4.99 -3.52 -4.58
N SER A 206 5.60 -4.60 -4.08
CA SER A 206 4.88 -5.71 -3.50
C SER A 206 5.48 -6.13 -2.16
N VAL A 207 4.61 -6.53 -1.24
CA VAL A 207 4.97 -7.06 0.08
C VAL A 207 4.09 -8.26 0.40
N THR A 208 4.65 -9.23 1.14
CA THR A 208 3.89 -10.36 1.65
C THR A 208 3.64 -10.18 3.14
N VAL A 209 2.38 -10.16 3.53
CA VAL A 209 1.94 -10.10 4.92
C VAL A 209 1.19 -11.38 5.25
N GLY A 210 1.75 -12.22 6.09
CA GLY A 210 1.19 -13.54 6.36
C GLY A 210 1.14 -14.40 5.08
N ARG A 211 -0.08 -14.71 4.61
CA ARG A 211 -0.31 -15.49 3.37
C ARG A 211 -0.71 -14.61 2.18
N VAL A 212 -0.74 -13.28 2.35
CA VAL A 212 -1.27 -12.35 1.35
C VAL A 212 -0.14 -11.57 0.72
N ARG A 213 0.03 -11.71 -0.59
CA ARG A 213 0.82 -10.80 -1.42
C ARG A 213 -0.03 -9.56 -1.70
N ILE A 214 0.40 -8.43 -1.18
CA ILE A 214 -0.17 -7.12 -1.42
C ILE A 214 0.66 -6.48 -2.54
N ILE A 215 0.04 -6.21 -3.67
CA ILE A 215 0.65 -5.49 -4.79
C ILE A 215 0.07 -4.08 -4.78
N GLN A 216 0.92 -3.07 -4.63
CA GLN A 216 0.56 -1.66 -4.69
C GLN A 216 1.05 -1.07 -6.01
N LEU A 217 0.13 -0.74 -6.89
CA LEU A 217 0.39 -0.02 -8.13
C LEU A 217 0.33 1.49 -7.88
N ASN A 218 1.12 2.22 -8.64
CA ASN A 218 1.09 3.67 -8.62
C ASN A 218 0.04 4.18 -9.61
N ASN A 219 -0.83 5.07 -9.14
CA ASN A 219 -1.93 5.65 -9.91
C ASN A 219 -2.82 4.59 -10.59
N GLU A 220 -2.49 4.18 -11.83
CA GLU A 220 -3.12 3.08 -12.57
C GLU A 220 -2.09 2.33 -13.45
N PRO A 221 -2.35 1.10 -13.91
CA PRO A 221 -1.33 0.25 -14.56
C PRO A 221 -0.72 0.80 -15.84
N THR A 222 -1.44 1.66 -16.57
CA THR A 222 -0.97 2.21 -17.86
C THR A 222 -0.38 3.61 -17.72
N TYR A 223 -0.36 4.15 -16.49
CA TYR A 223 0.13 5.48 -16.21
C TYR A 223 1.61 5.63 -16.53
N GLU A 224 1.93 6.67 -17.29
CA GLU A 224 3.30 7.10 -17.58
C GLU A 224 3.41 8.62 -17.58
N ARG A 225 4.49 9.13 -17.03
CA ARG A 225 4.74 10.58 -16.95
C ARG A 225 6.22 10.88 -16.88
N GLN A 226 6.63 11.94 -17.58
CA GLN A 226 8.01 12.42 -17.53
C GLN A 226 8.05 13.90 -17.18
N TRP A 227 8.96 14.27 -16.29
CA TRP A 227 9.24 15.67 -15.97
C TRP A 227 10.67 15.85 -15.46
N SER A 228 11.07 17.09 -15.23
CA SER A 228 12.36 17.43 -14.62
C SER A 228 12.20 18.51 -13.57
N THR A 229 13.15 18.57 -12.67
CA THR A 229 13.27 19.59 -11.63
C THR A 229 14.73 20.01 -11.50
N GLY A 230 15.00 21.17 -10.89
CA GLY A 230 16.35 21.70 -10.80
C GLY A 230 16.84 22.37 -12.09
N GLY A 231 18.12 22.72 -12.12
CA GLY A 231 18.74 23.45 -13.24
C GLY A 231 18.37 24.93 -13.33
N GLY A 232 18.90 25.62 -14.32
CA GLY A 232 18.62 27.03 -14.57
C GLY A 232 19.00 27.92 -13.38
N TRP A 233 18.13 28.87 -13.04
CA TRP A 233 18.33 29.83 -11.95
C TRP A 233 18.19 29.22 -10.54
N SER A 234 17.76 27.97 -10.43
CA SER A 234 17.58 27.34 -9.12
C SER A 234 18.88 26.94 -8.42
N PHE A 235 20.01 26.97 -9.15
CA PHE A 235 21.32 26.47 -8.68
C PHE A 235 21.32 25.04 -8.15
N LYS A 236 20.18 24.31 -8.28
CA LYS A 236 20.04 22.91 -7.87
C LYS A 236 20.39 21.99 -9.03
N PRO A 237 20.95 20.81 -8.76
CA PRO A 237 21.17 19.81 -9.79
C PRO A 237 19.87 19.49 -10.54
N LYS A 238 19.98 19.31 -11.86
CA LYS A 238 18.84 18.88 -12.66
C LYS A 238 18.58 17.41 -12.37
N ARG A 239 17.32 17.07 -12.11
CA ARG A 239 16.85 15.70 -11.89
C ARG A 239 15.73 15.40 -12.87
N HIS A 240 15.67 14.17 -13.34
CA HIS A 240 14.65 13.69 -14.24
C HIS A 240 13.81 12.64 -13.53
N PHE A 241 12.53 12.61 -13.87
CA PHE A 241 11.57 11.62 -13.40
C PHE A 241 10.91 10.98 -14.63
N ALA A 242 11.00 9.67 -14.73
CA ALA A 242 10.42 8.87 -15.79
C ALA A 242 9.56 7.77 -15.15
N ILE A 243 8.29 8.09 -14.92
CA ILE A 243 7.33 7.12 -14.40
C ILE A 243 6.83 6.29 -15.57
N ASN A 244 6.94 4.98 -15.45
CA ASN A 244 6.63 4.02 -16.49
C ASN A 244 5.35 3.22 -16.17
N ARG A 245 4.76 2.62 -17.18
CA ARG A 245 3.64 1.66 -17.01
C ARG A 245 4.05 0.50 -16.11
N SER A 246 3.12 0.02 -15.28
CA SER A 246 3.40 -1.06 -14.33
C SER A 246 2.94 -2.45 -14.80
N LEU A 247 2.30 -2.58 -15.95
CA LEU A 247 1.64 -3.83 -16.36
C LEU A 247 2.61 -5.02 -16.48
N ASP A 248 3.75 -4.83 -17.13
CA ASP A 248 4.76 -5.89 -17.28
C ASP A 248 5.42 -6.27 -15.94
N TRP A 249 5.61 -5.29 -15.06
CA TRP A 249 6.10 -5.53 -13.72
C TRP A 249 5.06 -6.30 -12.90
N LEU A 250 3.78 -5.91 -12.97
CA LEU A 250 2.67 -6.61 -12.34
C LEU A 250 2.61 -8.07 -12.79
N ALA A 251 2.73 -8.34 -14.09
CA ALA A 251 2.71 -9.70 -14.62
C ALA A 251 3.77 -10.58 -13.95
N ARG A 252 5.01 -10.09 -13.82
CA ARG A 252 6.09 -10.81 -13.13
C ARG A 252 5.78 -11.04 -11.64
N GLN A 253 5.21 -10.03 -10.95
CA GLN A 253 4.86 -10.18 -9.54
C GLN A 253 3.74 -11.19 -9.31
N LEU A 254 2.78 -11.27 -10.22
CA LEU A 254 1.72 -12.27 -10.18
C LEU A 254 2.25 -13.69 -10.43
N GLU A 255 3.19 -13.86 -11.38
CA GLU A 255 3.87 -15.13 -11.63
C GLU A 255 4.66 -15.60 -10.39
N GLU A 256 5.42 -14.71 -9.76
CA GLU A 256 6.15 -15.01 -8.53
C GLU A 256 5.22 -15.41 -7.38
N ALA A 257 4.15 -14.65 -7.15
CA ALA A 257 3.19 -14.94 -6.09
C ALA A 257 2.50 -16.29 -6.30
N GLN A 258 2.13 -16.60 -7.55
CA GLN A 258 1.55 -17.89 -7.91
C GLN A 258 2.52 -19.05 -7.67
N ALA A 259 3.78 -18.88 -8.03
CA ALA A 259 4.81 -19.89 -7.78
C ALA A 259 5.07 -20.15 -6.29
N GLN A 260 4.79 -19.16 -5.44
CA GLN A 260 4.91 -19.24 -3.99
C GLN A 260 3.60 -19.67 -3.29
N GLY A 261 2.53 -19.89 -4.03
CA GLY A 261 1.22 -20.27 -3.49
C GLY A 261 0.57 -19.18 -2.64
N GLU A 262 0.89 -17.91 -2.90
CA GLU A 262 0.36 -16.78 -2.14
C GLU A 262 -1.02 -16.35 -2.64
N THR A 263 -1.84 -15.87 -1.72
CA THR A 263 -3.10 -15.20 -2.06
C THR A 263 -2.80 -13.76 -2.44
N VAL A 264 -3.30 -13.30 -3.60
CA VAL A 264 -2.93 -11.98 -4.14
C VAL A 264 -4.11 -11.02 -4.11
N ILE A 265 -3.86 -9.81 -3.62
CA ILE A 265 -4.71 -8.63 -3.82
C ILE A 265 -3.91 -7.56 -4.56
N VAL A 266 -4.60 -6.80 -5.43
CA VAL A 266 -4.00 -5.70 -6.18
C VAL A 266 -4.64 -4.39 -5.74
N ASN A 267 -3.81 -3.40 -5.45
CA ASN A 267 -4.19 -2.08 -5.01
C ASN A 267 -3.73 -1.05 -6.04
N MET A 268 -4.55 -0.05 -6.31
CA MET A 268 -4.25 1.07 -7.18
C MET A 268 -5.05 2.30 -6.75
N HIS A 269 -4.69 3.47 -7.25
CA HIS A 269 -5.48 4.65 -6.97
C HIS A 269 -6.72 4.73 -7.88
N LYS A 270 -6.53 4.70 -9.21
CA LYS A 270 -7.61 4.83 -10.19
C LYS A 270 -7.99 3.48 -10.79
N ASP A 271 -9.27 3.13 -10.75
CA ASP A 271 -9.84 1.98 -11.46
C ASP A 271 -10.48 2.35 -12.79
N SER A 272 -10.58 3.63 -13.08
CA SER A 272 -11.12 4.23 -14.30
C SER A 272 -10.20 5.38 -14.74
N GLU A 273 -10.49 5.99 -15.89
CA GLU A 273 -9.70 7.11 -16.42
C GLU A 273 -8.23 6.76 -16.67
N TRP A 274 -7.97 5.53 -17.15
CA TRP A 274 -6.62 5.09 -17.50
C TRP A 274 -6.14 5.77 -18.77
N GLN A 275 -4.84 5.95 -18.89
CA GLN A 275 -4.25 6.48 -20.13
C GLN A 275 -4.48 5.55 -21.32
N ASP A 276 -4.60 4.24 -21.06
CA ASP A 276 -4.91 3.22 -22.08
C ASP A 276 -6.14 2.40 -21.64
N MET A 277 -7.31 2.80 -22.11
CA MET A 277 -8.57 2.15 -21.76
C MET A 277 -8.73 0.77 -22.40
N ASP A 278 -8.07 0.47 -23.51
CA ASP A 278 -8.12 -0.86 -24.14
C ASP A 278 -7.46 -1.89 -23.21
N ILE A 279 -6.32 -1.56 -22.63
CA ILE A 279 -5.66 -2.40 -21.64
C ILE A 279 -6.56 -2.63 -20.42
N ARG A 280 -7.26 -1.59 -19.96
CA ARG A 280 -8.18 -1.68 -18.82
C ARG A 280 -9.29 -2.69 -19.03
N TYR A 281 -9.83 -2.77 -20.25
CA TYR A 281 -10.98 -3.63 -20.54
C TYR A 281 -10.60 -5.03 -21.04
N ASP A 282 -9.38 -5.23 -21.52
CA ASP A 282 -8.94 -6.48 -22.14
C ASP A 282 -7.76 -7.13 -21.40
N ALA A 283 -6.55 -6.62 -21.57
CA ALA A 283 -5.33 -7.29 -21.08
C ALA A 283 -5.24 -7.35 -19.54
N PHE A 284 -5.66 -6.30 -18.84
CA PHE A 284 -5.57 -6.27 -17.40
C PHE A 284 -6.53 -7.26 -16.71
N PRO A 285 -7.83 -7.33 -17.04
CA PRO A 285 -8.71 -8.36 -16.51
C PRO A 285 -8.21 -9.78 -16.77
N GLN A 286 -7.76 -10.08 -17.99
CA GLN A 286 -7.23 -11.39 -18.35
C GLN A 286 -5.99 -11.75 -17.51
N LEU A 287 -5.10 -10.79 -17.28
CA LEU A 287 -3.93 -10.98 -16.44
C LEU A 287 -4.32 -11.33 -14.99
N LEU A 288 -5.25 -10.59 -14.40
CA LEU A 288 -5.72 -10.84 -13.03
C LEU A 288 -6.40 -12.22 -12.89
N GLU A 289 -7.27 -12.56 -13.84
CA GLU A 289 -7.97 -13.84 -13.86
C GLU A 289 -7.02 -15.03 -14.02
N LYS A 290 -6.07 -14.93 -14.95
CA LYS A 290 -5.04 -15.96 -15.20
C LYS A 290 -4.29 -16.31 -13.93
N HIS A 291 -3.95 -15.32 -13.11
CA HIS A 291 -3.16 -15.52 -11.90
C HIS A 291 -4.00 -15.61 -10.61
N GLY A 292 -5.33 -15.66 -10.74
CA GLY A 292 -6.23 -15.90 -9.60
C GLY A 292 -6.23 -14.77 -8.56
N VAL A 293 -6.05 -13.53 -8.99
CA VAL A 293 -6.17 -12.37 -8.08
C VAL A 293 -7.55 -12.38 -7.42
N VAL A 294 -7.58 -12.23 -6.09
CA VAL A 294 -8.81 -12.35 -5.29
C VAL A 294 -9.70 -11.11 -5.46
N ALA A 295 -9.09 -9.93 -5.39
CA ALA A 295 -9.79 -8.67 -5.50
C ALA A 295 -8.84 -7.54 -5.90
N VAL A 296 -9.42 -6.49 -6.48
CA VAL A 296 -8.77 -5.19 -6.70
C VAL A 296 -9.37 -4.17 -5.74
N PHE A 297 -8.55 -3.28 -5.21
CA PHE A 297 -8.96 -2.19 -4.34
C PHE A 297 -8.50 -0.86 -4.93
N SER A 298 -9.42 0.13 -4.98
CA SER A 298 -9.14 1.43 -5.58
C SER A 298 -9.71 2.58 -4.77
N GLY A 299 -9.09 3.75 -4.88
CA GLY A 299 -9.53 5.03 -4.32
C GLY A 299 -10.17 5.94 -5.34
N HIS A 300 -9.75 7.22 -5.33
CA HIS A 300 -10.04 8.28 -6.29
C HIS A 300 -11.49 8.80 -6.29
N THR A 301 -12.48 7.94 -6.19
CA THR A 301 -13.89 8.33 -6.19
C THR A 301 -14.41 8.36 -4.75
N HIS A 302 -14.25 9.47 -4.08
CA HIS A 302 -14.43 9.67 -2.63
C HIS A 302 -15.78 9.20 -2.07
N TRP A 303 -16.82 9.23 -2.89
CA TRP A 303 -18.20 8.91 -2.48
C TRP A 303 -18.58 7.44 -2.56
N ASN A 304 -17.75 6.65 -3.24
CA ASN A 304 -18.05 5.24 -3.46
C ASN A 304 -17.25 4.38 -2.48
N VAL A 305 -17.93 3.66 -1.62
CA VAL A 305 -17.33 2.65 -0.73
C VAL A 305 -17.96 1.30 -0.97
N GLY A 306 -17.16 0.23 -0.90
CA GLY A 306 -17.59 -1.15 -1.07
C GLY A 306 -17.50 -1.69 -2.50
N LYS A 307 -18.21 -2.78 -2.77
CA LYS A 307 -18.12 -3.47 -4.05
C LYS A 307 -18.65 -2.61 -5.20
N TYR A 308 -17.78 -2.31 -6.14
CA TYR A 308 -18.15 -1.56 -7.33
C TYR A 308 -18.81 -2.47 -8.37
N HIS A 309 -19.77 -1.95 -9.13
CA HIS A 309 -20.54 -2.73 -10.09
C HIS A 309 -19.71 -3.21 -11.29
N GLN A 310 -18.62 -2.52 -11.62
CA GLN A 310 -17.66 -2.92 -12.64
C GLN A 310 -16.42 -3.53 -11.98
N GLY A 311 -16.26 -4.84 -12.12
CA GLY A 311 -15.03 -5.54 -11.79
C GLY A 311 -14.03 -5.49 -12.95
N PHE A 312 -12.98 -6.27 -12.82
CA PHE A 312 -12.02 -6.55 -13.88
C PHE A 312 -12.22 -8.01 -14.31
N GLY A 313 -13.09 -8.21 -15.31
CA GLY A 313 -13.58 -9.54 -15.65
C GLY A 313 -14.36 -10.14 -14.47
N SER A 314 -13.99 -11.34 -14.02
CA SER A 314 -14.56 -12.01 -12.85
C SER A 314 -13.96 -11.52 -11.52
N VAL A 315 -12.88 -10.75 -11.54
CA VAL A 315 -12.21 -10.24 -10.34
C VAL A 315 -12.97 -9.02 -9.82
N PRO A 316 -13.48 -9.07 -8.58
CA PRO A 316 -14.23 -7.96 -8.01
C PRO A 316 -13.33 -6.74 -7.76
N ASN A 317 -13.88 -5.55 -8.00
CA ASN A 317 -13.30 -4.27 -7.62
C ASN A 317 -14.04 -3.70 -6.42
N PHE A 318 -13.29 -3.19 -5.43
CA PHE A 318 -13.81 -2.53 -4.25
C PHE A 318 -13.26 -1.11 -4.16
N LYS A 319 -14.16 -0.15 -3.98
CA LYS A 319 -13.83 1.24 -3.70
C LYS A 319 -13.62 1.44 -2.21
N THR A 320 -12.58 2.16 -1.84
CA THR A 320 -12.26 2.45 -0.44
C THR A 320 -13.10 3.57 0.15
N GLY A 321 -13.81 4.33 -0.69
CA GLY A 321 -14.30 5.64 -0.28
C GLY A 321 -13.13 6.61 -0.11
N ALA A 322 -13.17 7.44 0.92
CA ALA A 322 -12.10 8.38 1.22
C ALA A 322 -11.93 8.61 2.72
N LEU A 323 -10.70 8.70 3.19
CA LEU A 323 -10.42 9.03 4.59
C LEU A 323 -10.93 10.44 4.96
N ASN A 324 -10.86 11.38 4.01
CA ASN A 324 -11.42 12.72 4.22
C ASN A 324 -12.97 12.73 4.33
N ALA A 325 -13.64 11.70 3.80
CA ALA A 325 -15.08 11.45 3.96
C ALA A 325 -15.39 10.49 5.13
N GLY A 326 -14.37 10.04 5.86
CA GLY A 326 -14.52 9.19 7.03
C GLY A 326 -14.82 7.73 6.74
N THR A 327 -14.40 7.20 5.58
CA THR A 327 -14.66 5.82 5.18
C THR A 327 -13.38 5.05 4.86
N TYR A 328 -13.42 3.74 5.03
CA TYR A 328 -12.36 2.80 4.66
C TYR A 328 -12.93 1.37 4.55
N LEU A 329 -12.13 0.43 4.09
CA LEU A 329 -12.47 -1.00 4.06
C LEU A 329 -11.67 -1.76 5.12
N ARG A 330 -12.34 -2.65 5.86
CA ARG A 330 -11.71 -3.64 6.70
C ARG A 330 -11.79 -5.00 6.03
N LEU A 331 -10.63 -5.62 5.82
CA LEU A 331 -10.52 -6.96 5.25
C LEU A 331 -10.31 -7.99 6.35
N THR A 332 -10.97 -9.14 6.25
CA THR A 332 -10.69 -10.31 7.06
C THR A 332 -10.56 -11.53 6.17
N PHE A 333 -9.34 -12.05 6.03
CA PHE A 333 -9.08 -13.34 5.41
C PHE A 333 -9.38 -14.42 6.42
N ASP A 334 -10.48 -15.15 6.23
CA ASP A 334 -10.87 -16.30 7.02
C ASP A 334 -10.38 -17.57 6.32
N TRP A 335 -9.17 -18.01 6.68
CA TRP A 335 -8.52 -19.16 6.04
C TRP A 335 -9.26 -20.47 6.25
N PRO A 336 -9.81 -20.78 7.45
CA PRO A 336 -10.65 -21.97 7.64
C PRO A 336 -11.90 -21.98 6.77
N ALA A 337 -12.55 -20.83 6.59
CA ALA A 337 -13.74 -20.70 5.76
C ALA A 337 -13.42 -20.53 4.27
N GLN A 338 -12.16 -20.33 3.89
CA GLN A 338 -11.72 -20.01 2.52
C GLN A 338 -12.45 -18.77 1.96
N GLN A 339 -12.54 -17.71 2.75
CA GLN A 339 -13.27 -16.49 2.38
C GLN A 339 -12.48 -15.24 2.75
N LEU A 340 -12.63 -14.22 1.91
CA LEU A 340 -12.28 -12.84 2.21
C LEU A 340 -13.58 -12.08 2.51
N LEU A 341 -13.68 -11.56 3.72
CA LEU A 341 -14.74 -10.65 4.12
C LEU A 341 -14.24 -9.21 3.89
N VAL A 342 -15.03 -8.39 3.21
CA VAL A 342 -14.74 -6.98 2.96
C VAL A 342 -15.86 -6.17 3.60
N ASP A 343 -15.54 -5.50 4.70
CA ASP A 343 -16.47 -4.65 5.43
C ASP A 343 -16.31 -3.19 5.01
N GLU A 344 -17.42 -2.54 4.68
CA GLU A 344 -17.51 -1.09 4.53
C GLU A 344 -17.58 -0.45 5.92
N VAL A 345 -16.62 0.42 6.25
CA VAL A 345 -16.52 1.02 7.58
C VAL A 345 -16.68 2.53 7.50
N SER A 346 -17.52 3.09 8.36
CA SER A 346 -17.69 4.53 8.55
C SER A 346 -16.82 5.09 9.68
N MET A 347 -16.71 6.41 9.76
CA MET A 347 -15.87 7.17 10.71
C MET A 347 -16.14 6.82 12.18
N ASP A 348 -17.37 6.45 12.51
CA ASP A 348 -17.78 6.03 13.85
C ASP A 348 -17.41 4.57 14.19
N GLY A 349 -16.77 3.87 13.26
CA GLY A 349 -16.37 2.48 13.40
C GLY A 349 -17.48 1.46 13.14
N HIS A 350 -18.68 1.91 12.83
CA HIS A 350 -19.75 1.01 12.38
C HIS A 350 -19.55 0.66 10.91
N PHE A 351 -19.57 -0.64 10.60
CA PHE A 351 -19.57 -1.06 9.20
C PHE A 351 -20.99 -0.98 8.64
N ASN A 352 -21.08 -0.67 7.34
CA ASN A 352 -22.37 -0.52 6.68
C ASN A 352 -22.80 -1.82 5.99
N LYS A 353 -21.84 -2.58 5.47
CA LYS A 353 -22.09 -3.81 4.72
C LYS A 353 -20.84 -4.70 4.69
N THR A 354 -21.06 -6.01 4.74
CA THR A 354 -20.04 -7.02 4.49
C THR A 354 -20.25 -7.67 3.13
N HIS A 355 -19.19 -7.75 2.35
CA HIS A 355 -19.12 -8.51 1.11
C HIS A 355 -18.26 -9.75 1.34
N VAL A 356 -18.64 -10.85 0.71
CA VAL A 356 -17.91 -12.12 0.78
C VAL A 356 -17.32 -12.43 -0.59
N VAL A 357 -16.03 -12.75 -0.62
CA VAL A 357 -15.30 -13.22 -1.80
C VAL A 357 -14.71 -14.58 -1.47
N GLU A 358 -14.97 -15.58 -2.30
CA GLU A 358 -14.40 -16.91 -2.12
C GLU A 358 -12.91 -16.89 -2.45
N LEU A 359 -12.08 -17.45 -1.55
CA LEU A 359 -10.66 -17.66 -1.79
C LEU A 359 -10.50 -18.95 -2.60
N LYS A 360 -9.94 -18.85 -3.79
CA LYS A 360 -9.61 -20.03 -4.57
C LYS A 360 -8.49 -20.78 -3.86
N PRO A 361 -8.56 -22.12 -3.74
CA PRO A 361 -7.42 -22.87 -3.27
C PRO A 361 -6.19 -22.51 -4.14
N SER A 362 -5.05 -22.24 -3.52
CA SER A 362 -3.81 -22.14 -4.29
C SER A 362 -3.65 -23.47 -5.05
N ALA A 363 -3.42 -23.41 -6.36
CA ALA A 363 -3.14 -24.60 -7.13
C ALA A 363 -1.88 -25.25 -6.50
N ALA A 364 -2.08 -26.48 -5.99
CA ALA A 364 -1.03 -27.26 -5.35
C ALA A 364 0.04 -27.69 -6.36
#